data_5407165a0b477abbaea5951b7870dc24
#
_entry.id   5407165a0b477abbaea5951b7870dc24
#
_cell.length_a   1.000
_cell.length_b   1.000
_cell.length_c   1.000
_cell.angle_alpha   90.00
_cell.angle_beta   90.00
_cell.angle_gamma   90.00
#
_symmetry.space_group_name_H-M   'P 1'
#
loop_
_entity.id
_entity.type
_entity.pdbx_description
1 polymer ?
#
loop_
_entity_poly.entity_id
_entity_poly.type
_entity_poly.pdbx_seq_one_letter_code
_entity_poly.pdbx_strand_id
1 'polypeptide(L)'
;MLERFIRDESGSYVLISAVLMPVLVGTAGLGTEVGWWYYKHKNMQSVADSGAVSAATAASVGGDPSSEAKAVAANYGYTDGANDVTVTVNQPPKTGSQASNAQAIEVIVSQPQRRLLSALFGSDRVPITARSVALPNSGTGCVLALNASASPAVNVSGGNQLNLIKCNLYSNSSASPSLNVAGSASVAANQVGVVGDVSGASSITATNGVKTHITPVADPYADVSPPARPSCSNAKITVNANGKTNSLDPGCYMGSITVNAGAVLNLNPGIYYLDGASLSVAGNATITGSGVTLVFTGSGSDWGTASIGSNATVDLTGPTSGPTKGIVMYGDRNMPAGTNFNLTGGSTQNFGGAIYLPKANLSFSGGNGTSTSCTKIIADTLTFSGTSNLQVNCTALGTATIGSQTAQLVE
;
A
#
# COMPACT_ATOMS: atom_id res chain seq x y z
N MET A 1 -43.03 -80.50 -19.52
CA MET A 1 -41.86 -79.66 -19.66
C MET A 1 -42.20 -78.18 -19.84
N LEU A 2 -43.23 -77.90 -20.62
CA LEU A 2 -43.62 -76.50 -20.90
C LEU A 2 -44.19 -75.73 -19.66
N GLU A 3 -44.92 -76.43 -18.76
CA GLU A 3 -45.46 -75.80 -17.54
C GLU A 3 -44.42 -75.47 -16.49
N ARG A 4 -43.25 -76.10 -16.45
CA ARG A 4 -42.11 -75.72 -15.60
C ARG A 4 -41.39 -74.47 -16.11
N PHE A 5 -41.36 -74.24 -17.41
CA PHE A 5 -40.76 -73.07 -18.03
C PHE A 5 -41.58 -71.80 -17.80
N ILE A 6 -42.93 -71.95 -17.69
CA ILE A 6 -43.87 -70.83 -17.50
C ILE A 6 -43.89 -70.39 -15.98
N ARG A 7 -43.48 -71.28 -15.09
CA ARG A 7 -43.43 -71.01 -13.62
C ARG A 7 -42.04 -70.70 -13.07
N ASP A 8 -41.01 -70.64 -13.89
CA ASP A 8 -39.70 -70.32 -13.48
C ASP A 8 -39.50 -68.81 -13.45
N GLU A 9 -39.67 -68.22 -12.26
CA GLU A 9 -39.48 -66.80 -12.01
C GLU A 9 -37.98 -66.35 -12.00
N SER A 10 -37.07 -67.34 -12.02
CA SER A 10 -35.61 -67.09 -12.07
C SER A 10 -35.17 -66.34 -13.34
N GLY A 11 -35.89 -66.53 -14.46
CA GLY A 11 -35.66 -65.77 -15.68
C GLY A 11 -36.01 -64.28 -15.58
N SER A 12 -36.97 -63.93 -14.74
CA SER A 12 -37.36 -62.53 -14.51
C SER A 12 -36.26 -61.68 -13.91
N TYR A 13 -35.47 -62.23 -12.96
CA TYR A 13 -34.34 -61.50 -12.34
C TYR A 13 -33.21 -61.24 -13.34
N VAL A 14 -32.98 -62.13 -14.27
CA VAL A 14 -31.96 -61.97 -15.33
C VAL A 14 -32.35 -60.85 -16.29
N LEU A 15 -33.62 -60.78 -16.70
CA LEU A 15 -34.13 -59.71 -17.56
C LEU A 15 -34.08 -58.34 -16.86
N ILE A 16 -34.50 -58.29 -15.59
CA ILE A 16 -34.47 -57.07 -14.79
C ILE A 16 -33.02 -56.63 -14.61
N SER A 17 -32.11 -57.54 -14.26
CA SER A 17 -30.68 -57.22 -14.10
C SER A 17 -30.04 -56.79 -15.42
N ALA A 18 -30.42 -57.40 -16.55
CA ALA A 18 -29.90 -57.03 -17.87
C ALA A 18 -30.31 -55.61 -18.29
N VAL A 19 -31.46 -55.10 -17.82
CA VAL A 19 -31.92 -53.73 -18.09
C VAL A 19 -31.36 -52.72 -17.04
N LEU A 20 -31.34 -53.13 -15.77
CA LEU A 20 -30.89 -52.24 -14.69
C LEU A 20 -29.37 -52.03 -14.66
N MET A 21 -28.58 -53.06 -14.97
CA MET A 21 -27.13 -52.96 -14.93
C MET A 21 -26.55 -51.87 -15.85
N PRO A 22 -26.94 -51.79 -17.14
CA PRO A 22 -26.47 -50.71 -18.02
C PRO A 22 -26.87 -49.31 -17.51
N VAL A 23 -28.05 -49.17 -16.89
CA VAL A 23 -28.52 -47.91 -16.33
C VAL A 23 -27.67 -47.53 -15.10
N LEU A 24 -27.43 -48.48 -14.21
CA LEU A 24 -26.57 -48.24 -13.03
C LEU A 24 -25.14 -47.93 -13.42
N VAL A 25 -24.56 -48.66 -14.35
CA VAL A 25 -23.20 -48.41 -14.84
C VAL A 25 -23.14 -47.05 -15.57
N GLY A 26 -24.13 -46.74 -16.38
CA GLY A 26 -24.23 -45.46 -17.10
C GLY A 26 -24.35 -44.28 -16.14
N THR A 27 -25.22 -44.37 -15.14
CA THR A 27 -25.39 -43.26 -14.13
C THR A 27 -24.15 -43.10 -13.25
N ALA A 28 -23.56 -44.21 -12.80
CA ALA A 28 -22.32 -44.16 -12.00
C ALA A 28 -21.16 -43.55 -12.81
N GLY A 29 -21.04 -43.93 -14.07
CA GLY A 29 -20.01 -43.43 -14.96
C GLY A 29 -20.17 -41.94 -15.29
N LEU A 30 -21.40 -41.51 -15.61
CA LEU A 30 -21.70 -40.07 -15.81
C LEU A 30 -21.45 -39.26 -14.53
N GLY A 31 -21.84 -39.79 -13.36
CA GLY A 31 -21.56 -39.17 -12.08
C GLY A 31 -20.06 -38.97 -11.82
N THR A 32 -19.26 -39.99 -12.16
CA THR A 32 -17.78 -39.91 -12.02
C THR A 32 -17.20 -38.89 -12.99
N GLU A 33 -17.70 -38.82 -14.24
CA GLU A 33 -17.21 -37.89 -15.25
C GLU A 33 -17.53 -36.42 -14.86
N VAL A 34 -18.75 -36.14 -14.40
CA VAL A 34 -19.13 -34.82 -13.91
C VAL A 34 -18.33 -34.43 -12.66
N GLY A 35 -18.11 -35.38 -11.74
CA GLY A 35 -17.26 -35.20 -10.57
C GLY A 35 -15.83 -34.84 -10.94
N TRP A 36 -15.27 -35.48 -11.99
CA TRP A 36 -13.95 -35.15 -12.52
C TRP A 36 -13.91 -33.74 -13.12
N TRP A 37 -14.87 -33.31 -13.88
CA TRP A 37 -14.96 -31.95 -14.44
C TRP A 37 -15.09 -30.90 -13.35
N TYR A 38 -15.89 -31.18 -12.33
CA TYR A 38 -16.01 -30.31 -11.15
C TYR A 38 -14.67 -30.17 -10.40
N TYR A 39 -13.98 -31.28 -10.18
CA TYR A 39 -12.65 -31.27 -9.57
C TYR A 39 -11.65 -30.44 -10.40
N LYS A 40 -11.63 -30.64 -11.71
CA LYS A 40 -10.79 -29.84 -12.62
C LYS A 40 -11.14 -28.36 -12.57
N HIS A 41 -12.42 -28.00 -12.58
CA HIS A 41 -12.86 -26.63 -12.46
C HIS A 41 -12.39 -25.99 -11.14
N LYS A 42 -12.50 -26.70 -10.01
CA LYS A 42 -12.04 -26.23 -8.70
C LYS A 42 -10.52 -25.97 -8.68
N ASN A 43 -9.73 -26.87 -9.25
CA ASN A 43 -8.30 -26.67 -9.36
C ASN A 43 -7.95 -25.46 -10.23
N MET A 44 -8.61 -25.32 -11.38
CA MET A 44 -8.41 -24.19 -12.28
C MET A 44 -8.86 -22.88 -11.63
N GLN A 45 -9.91 -22.89 -10.79
CA GLN A 45 -10.33 -21.71 -10.03
C GLN A 45 -9.23 -21.28 -9.05
N SER A 46 -8.64 -22.20 -8.30
CA SER A 46 -7.51 -21.89 -7.40
C SER A 46 -6.31 -21.32 -8.16
N VAL A 47 -6.06 -21.79 -9.38
CA VAL A 47 -5.00 -21.25 -10.26
C VAL A 47 -5.33 -19.84 -10.73
N ALA A 48 -6.58 -19.62 -11.17
CA ALA A 48 -7.03 -18.29 -11.59
C ALA A 48 -6.98 -17.27 -10.44
N ASP A 49 -7.40 -17.69 -9.23
CA ASP A 49 -7.35 -16.86 -8.02
C ASP A 49 -5.92 -16.47 -7.66
N SER A 50 -5.02 -17.47 -7.61
CA SER A 50 -3.61 -17.24 -7.32
C SER A 50 -2.93 -16.40 -8.39
N GLY A 51 -3.24 -16.66 -9.67
CA GLY A 51 -2.72 -15.93 -10.81
C GLY A 51 -3.20 -14.46 -10.82
N ALA A 52 -4.47 -14.21 -10.51
CA ALA A 52 -5.02 -12.86 -10.46
C ALA A 52 -4.40 -12.03 -9.32
N VAL A 53 -4.26 -12.62 -8.12
CA VAL A 53 -3.60 -11.95 -6.97
C VAL A 53 -2.14 -11.65 -7.26
N SER A 54 -1.40 -12.62 -7.83
CA SER A 54 0.02 -12.42 -8.16
C SER A 54 0.20 -11.36 -9.26
N ALA A 55 -0.62 -11.42 -10.33
CA ALA A 55 -0.61 -10.44 -11.41
C ALA A 55 -0.94 -9.03 -10.91
N ALA A 56 -1.93 -8.88 -10.05
CA ALA A 56 -2.28 -7.59 -9.46
C ALA A 56 -1.18 -7.07 -8.52
N THR A 57 -0.49 -7.96 -7.81
CA THR A 57 0.67 -7.61 -7.00
C THR A 57 1.83 -7.16 -7.88
N ALA A 58 2.15 -7.87 -8.97
CA ALA A 58 3.19 -7.48 -9.93
C ALA A 58 2.91 -6.10 -10.55
N ALA A 59 1.65 -5.85 -10.97
CA ALA A 59 1.24 -4.55 -11.51
C ALA A 59 1.46 -3.40 -10.53
N SER A 60 1.26 -3.64 -9.24
CA SER A 60 1.43 -2.62 -8.20
C SER A 60 2.88 -2.16 -8.02
N VAL A 61 3.85 -2.99 -8.42
CA VAL A 61 5.31 -2.69 -8.39
C VAL A 61 5.89 -2.37 -9.76
N GLY A 62 5.04 -2.23 -10.79
CA GLY A 62 5.47 -1.94 -12.16
C GLY A 62 5.97 -3.15 -12.95
N GLY A 63 5.72 -4.37 -12.44
CA GLY A 63 5.96 -5.61 -13.17
C GLY A 63 4.89 -5.90 -14.24
N ASP A 64 5.15 -6.89 -15.10
CA ASP A 64 4.17 -7.31 -16.12
C ASP A 64 3.17 -8.33 -15.55
N PRO A 65 1.87 -7.96 -15.42
CA PRO A 65 0.83 -8.85 -14.90
C PRO A 65 0.64 -10.12 -15.72
N SER A 66 0.85 -10.04 -17.04
CA SER A 66 0.61 -11.18 -17.93
C SER A 66 1.65 -12.28 -17.74
N SER A 67 2.91 -11.91 -17.70
CA SER A 67 4.00 -12.87 -17.47
C SER A 67 3.89 -13.51 -16.09
N GLU A 68 3.55 -12.72 -15.07
CA GLU A 68 3.40 -13.20 -13.69
C GLU A 68 2.24 -14.21 -13.56
N ALA A 69 1.04 -13.89 -14.07
CA ALA A 69 -0.09 -14.82 -14.04
C ALA A 69 0.20 -16.14 -14.74
N LYS A 70 0.87 -16.09 -15.91
CA LYS A 70 1.26 -17.27 -16.67
C LYS A 70 2.31 -18.12 -15.93
N ALA A 71 3.27 -17.48 -15.27
CA ALA A 71 4.27 -18.16 -14.47
C ALA A 71 3.64 -18.88 -13.27
N VAL A 72 2.69 -18.22 -12.59
CA VAL A 72 1.93 -18.84 -11.49
C VAL A 72 1.12 -20.03 -12.00
N ALA A 73 0.37 -19.87 -13.11
CA ALA A 73 -0.41 -20.96 -13.69
C ALA A 73 0.47 -22.16 -14.07
N ALA A 74 1.65 -21.92 -14.64
CA ALA A 74 2.61 -22.97 -14.99
C ALA A 74 3.12 -23.72 -13.75
N ASN A 75 3.36 -23.06 -12.62
CA ASN A 75 3.76 -23.69 -11.36
C ASN A 75 2.68 -24.65 -10.81
N TYR A 76 1.41 -24.38 -11.11
CA TYR A 76 0.29 -25.27 -10.80
C TYR A 76 0.02 -26.34 -11.89
N GLY A 77 0.89 -26.42 -12.91
CA GLY A 77 0.78 -27.40 -14.00
C GLY A 77 -0.14 -26.97 -15.16
N TYR A 78 -0.53 -25.69 -15.23
CA TYR A 78 -1.32 -25.11 -16.31
C TYR A 78 -0.46 -24.16 -17.15
N THR A 79 0.45 -24.71 -17.95
CA THR A 79 1.34 -23.93 -18.83
C THR A 79 0.56 -23.43 -20.03
N ASP A 80 0.54 -22.12 -20.25
CA ASP A 80 -0.11 -21.47 -21.41
C ASP A 80 0.44 -22.01 -22.73
N GLY A 81 -0.47 -22.40 -23.65
CA GLY A 81 -0.13 -23.00 -24.95
C GLY A 81 0.25 -24.48 -24.90
N ALA A 82 0.31 -25.13 -23.74
CA ALA A 82 0.61 -26.57 -23.61
C ALA A 82 -0.63 -27.34 -23.17
N ASN A 83 -0.81 -28.58 -23.70
CA ASN A 83 -1.93 -29.48 -23.33
C ASN A 83 -3.33 -28.83 -23.44
N ASP A 84 -3.53 -28.03 -24.46
CA ASP A 84 -4.76 -27.25 -24.73
C ASP A 84 -5.11 -26.24 -23.60
N VAL A 85 -4.15 -25.88 -22.75
CA VAL A 85 -4.32 -24.85 -21.73
C VAL A 85 -4.20 -23.47 -22.37
N THR A 86 -5.12 -22.58 -22.02
CA THR A 86 -5.03 -21.16 -22.36
C THR A 86 -5.13 -20.32 -21.08
N VAL A 87 -4.17 -19.44 -20.85
CA VAL A 87 -4.16 -18.47 -19.76
C VAL A 87 -4.30 -17.06 -20.36
N THR A 88 -5.48 -16.46 -20.17
CA THR A 88 -5.77 -15.12 -20.68
C THR A 88 -5.73 -14.11 -19.53
N VAL A 89 -5.02 -13.01 -19.73
CA VAL A 89 -4.95 -11.91 -18.77
C VAL A 89 -5.49 -10.64 -19.43
N ASN A 90 -6.44 -9.99 -18.80
CA ASN A 90 -7.04 -8.76 -19.28
C ASN A 90 -6.93 -7.65 -18.24
N GLN A 91 -6.59 -6.45 -18.68
CA GLN A 91 -6.56 -5.24 -17.87
C GLN A 91 -7.04 -4.06 -18.74
N PRO A 92 -8.23 -3.51 -18.51
CA PRO A 92 -9.24 -3.94 -17.52
C PRO A 92 -9.91 -5.28 -17.84
N PRO A 93 -10.69 -5.87 -16.90
CA PRO A 93 -11.53 -7.04 -17.13
C PRO A 93 -12.52 -6.82 -18.28
N LYS A 94 -12.81 -7.87 -19.05
CA LYS A 94 -13.76 -7.77 -20.16
C LYS A 94 -15.22 -7.84 -19.72
N THR A 95 -15.49 -8.47 -18.58
CA THR A 95 -16.85 -8.71 -18.07
C THR A 95 -16.87 -8.56 -16.54
N GLY A 96 -18.06 -8.50 -15.96
CA GLY A 96 -18.27 -8.42 -14.52
C GLY A 96 -18.34 -7.00 -13.98
N SER A 97 -18.41 -6.86 -12.65
CA SER A 97 -18.58 -5.58 -11.96
C SER A 97 -17.37 -4.66 -12.10
N GLN A 98 -16.21 -5.24 -12.41
CA GLN A 98 -14.93 -4.50 -12.54
C GLN A 98 -14.54 -4.20 -14.00
N ALA A 99 -15.39 -4.44 -14.99
CA ALA A 99 -15.08 -4.28 -16.42
C ALA A 99 -14.64 -2.85 -16.82
N SER A 100 -15.05 -1.81 -16.09
CA SER A 100 -14.63 -0.41 -16.29
C SER A 100 -13.43 0.02 -15.44
N ASN A 101 -12.94 -0.85 -14.55
CA ASN A 101 -11.87 -0.52 -13.63
C ASN A 101 -10.50 -0.82 -14.25
N ALA A 102 -9.80 0.22 -14.72
CA ALA A 102 -8.49 0.09 -15.37
C ALA A 102 -7.40 -0.53 -14.47
N GLN A 103 -7.60 -0.57 -13.16
CA GLN A 103 -6.65 -1.18 -12.22
C GLN A 103 -6.94 -2.65 -11.95
N ALA A 104 -8.14 -3.14 -12.27
CA ALA A 104 -8.51 -4.53 -12.05
C ALA A 104 -7.84 -5.44 -13.09
N ILE A 105 -7.40 -6.61 -12.63
CA ILE A 105 -6.76 -7.62 -13.47
C ILE A 105 -7.58 -8.89 -13.43
N GLU A 106 -8.01 -9.34 -14.60
CA GLU A 106 -8.73 -10.58 -14.83
C GLU A 106 -7.79 -11.65 -15.32
N VAL A 107 -7.84 -12.82 -14.71
CA VAL A 107 -7.15 -14.02 -15.16
C VAL A 107 -8.17 -15.10 -15.46
N ILE A 108 -8.12 -15.64 -16.68
CA ILE A 108 -8.97 -16.72 -17.16
C ILE A 108 -8.09 -17.91 -17.51
N VAL A 109 -8.33 -19.05 -16.86
CA VAL A 109 -7.67 -20.31 -17.18
C VAL A 109 -8.68 -21.22 -17.86
N SER A 110 -8.39 -21.72 -19.05
CA SER A 110 -9.27 -22.60 -19.83
C SER A 110 -8.51 -23.84 -20.26
N GLN A 111 -9.15 -25.00 -20.13
CA GLN A 111 -8.64 -26.28 -20.64
C GLN A 111 -9.80 -27.17 -21.07
N PRO A 112 -9.99 -27.45 -22.38
CA PRO A 112 -11.01 -28.36 -22.87
C PRO A 112 -10.71 -29.80 -22.41
N GLN A 113 -11.68 -30.42 -21.76
CA GLN A 113 -11.60 -31.80 -21.29
C GLN A 113 -12.24 -32.77 -22.27
N ARG A 114 -11.64 -33.94 -22.41
CA ARG A 114 -12.20 -35.02 -23.20
C ARG A 114 -13.44 -35.60 -22.51
N ARG A 115 -14.45 -35.98 -23.32
CA ARG A 115 -15.57 -36.77 -22.85
C ARG A 115 -15.16 -38.22 -22.74
N LEU A 116 -15.58 -38.90 -21.68
CA LEU A 116 -15.37 -40.33 -21.49
C LEU A 116 -16.67 -41.08 -21.83
N LEU A 117 -17.57 -41.21 -20.87
CA LEU A 117 -18.87 -41.89 -21.08
C LEU A 117 -19.87 -41.00 -21.79
N SER A 118 -19.85 -39.72 -21.55
CA SER A 118 -20.67 -38.75 -22.28
C SER A 118 -20.29 -38.61 -23.78
N ALA A 119 -19.20 -39.25 -24.22
CA ALA A 119 -18.80 -39.33 -25.62
C ALA A 119 -19.85 -40.13 -26.48
N LEU A 120 -20.67 -40.95 -25.84
CA LEU A 120 -21.83 -41.58 -26.50
C LEU A 120 -22.88 -40.58 -27.00
N PHE A 121 -22.93 -39.40 -26.41
CA PHE A 121 -23.90 -38.33 -26.71
C PHE A 121 -23.30 -37.15 -27.49
N GLY A 122 -21.98 -37.16 -27.72
CA GLY A 122 -21.30 -36.11 -28.49
C GLY A 122 -19.78 -36.24 -28.42
N SER A 123 -19.11 -35.83 -29.50
CA SER A 123 -17.64 -35.96 -29.64
C SER A 123 -16.86 -34.72 -29.21
N ASP A 124 -17.51 -33.57 -29.03
CA ASP A 124 -16.87 -32.31 -28.73
C ASP A 124 -16.30 -32.30 -27.31
N ARG A 125 -15.14 -31.68 -27.15
CA ARG A 125 -14.56 -31.48 -25.83
C ARG A 125 -15.40 -30.51 -25.01
N VAL A 126 -15.45 -30.73 -23.70
CA VAL A 126 -16.13 -29.82 -22.75
C VAL A 126 -15.16 -28.71 -22.33
N PRO A 127 -15.45 -27.46 -22.68
CA PRO A 127 -14.60 -26.35 -22.23
C PRO A 127 -14.80 -26.14 -20.72
N ILE A 128 -13.73 -26.33 -19.94
CA ILE A 128 -13.72 -25.97 -18.53
C ILE A 128 -12.93 -24.68 -18.42
N THR A 129 -13.54 -23.66 -17.81
CA THR A 129 -12.98 -22.33 -17.68
C THR A 129 -13.18 -21.85 -16.26
N ALA A 130 -12.13 -21.31 -15.68
CA ALA A 130 -12.16 -20.63 -14.40
C ALA A 130 -11.71 -19.17 -14.58
N ARG A 131 -12.35 -18.26 -13.88
CA ARG A 131 -12.12 -16.81 -13.98
C ARG A 131 -11.96 -16.24 -12.60
N SER A 132 -11.04 -15.31 -12.46
CA SER A 132 -10.86 -14.54 -11.24
C SER A 132 -10.43 -13.11 -11.57
N VAL A 133 -10.83 -12.16 -10.74
CA VAL A 133 -10.45 -10.75 -10.85
C VAL A 133 -9.87 -10.29 -9.54
N ALA A 134 -8.69 -9.67 -9.61
CA ALA A 134 -8.04 -9.05 -8.47
C ALA A 134 -7.79 -7.55 -8.72
N LEU A 135 -7.88 -6.79 -7.64
CA LEU A 135 -7.46 -5.40 -7.61
C LEU A 135 -6.11 -5.30 -6.90
N PRO A 136 -5.13 -4.58 -7.47
CA PRO A 136 -3.96 -4.21 -6.70
C PRO A 136 -4.42 -3.33 -5.54
N ASN A 137 -4.13 -3.75 -4.35
CA ASN A 137 -4.34 -2.90 -3.19
C ASN A 137 -3.18 -1.90 -3.18
N SER A 138 -3.36 -0.76 -3.84
CA SER A 138 -2.44 0.36 -3.69
C SER A 138 -2.50 0.78 -2.23
N GLY A 139 -1.42 0.52 -1.48
CA GLY A 139 -1.32 0.88 -0.09
C GLY A 139 -1.65 2.37 0.08
N THR A 140 -2.81 2.68 0.62
CA THR A 140 -3.27 4.03 0.86
C THR A 140 -2.73 4.58 2.19
N GLY A 141 -1.55 4.11 2.63
CA GLY A 141 -0.92 4.57 3.84
C GLY A 141 -0.48 6.03 3.73
N CYS A 142 -0.74 6.83 4.76
CA CYS A 142 -0.17 8.17 4.91
C CYS A 142 0.75 8.30 6.12
N VAL A 143 0.71 7.36 7.05
CA VAL A 143 1.57 7.36 8.23
C VAL A 143 2.22 5.99 8.38
N LEU A 144 3.54 5.96 8.55
CA LEU A 144 4.33 4.77 8.84
C LEU A 144 5.41 5.07 9.88
N ALA A 145 5.34 4.42 11.04
CA ALA A 145 6.43 4.36 11.99
C ALA A 145 7.31 3.13 11.68
N LEU A 146 8.60 3.37 11.45
CA LEU A 146 9.56 2.34 11.03
C LEU A 146 10.22 1.60 12.20
N ASN A 147 10.20 2.18 13.42
CA ASN A 147 10.87 1.57 14.57
C ASN A 147 10.26 0.21 14.90
N ALA A 148 11.10 -0.81 14.99
CA ALA A 148 10.67 -2.18 15.17
C ALA A 148 10.34 -2.56 16.64
N SER A 149 10.70 -1.72 17.63
CA SER A 149 10.63 -2.07 19.05
C SER A 149 10.22 -0.95 20.00
N ALA A 150 10.06 0.29 19.51
CA ALA A 150 9.67 1.42 20.36
C ALA A 150 8.27 1.24 20.96
N SER A 151 8.13 1.61 22.23
CA SER A 151 6.87 1.54 22.97
C SER A 151 6.50 2.89 23.60
N PRO A 152 5.55 3.64 22.99
CA PRO A 152 4.97 3.42 21.66
C PRO A 152 5.85 3.95 20.52
N ALA A 153 5.71 3.38 19.30
CA ALA A 153 6.30 3.97 18.09
C ALA A 153 5.40 5.07 17.49
N VAL A 154 4.10 4.99 17.71
CA VAL A 154 3.14 6.06 17.39
C VAL A 154 2.41 6.47 18.65
N ASN A 155 2.45 7.75 18.99
CA ASN A 155 1.78 8.31 20.16
C ASN A 155 0.83 9.44 19.76
N VAL A 156 -0.45 9.31 20.18
CA VAL A 156 -1.49 10.34 20.04
C VAL A 156 -2.08 10.55 21.44
N SER A 157 -1.81 11.68 22.09
CA SER A 157 -2.18 11.85 23.50
C SER A 157 -2.68 13.26 23.80
N GLY A 158 -3.35 13.42 24.95
CA GLY A 158 -3.96 14.69 25.37
C GLY A 158 -5.33 14.91 24.75
N GLY A 159 -5.62 16.10 24.24
CA GLY A 159 -6.86 16.44 23.53
C GLY A 159 -6.73 16.40 22.00
N ASN A 160 -5.79 15.65 21.49
CA ASN A 160 -5.37 15.70 20.09
C ASN A 160 -6.26 14.83 19.20
N GLN A 161 -6.46 15.27 17.95
CA GLN A 161 -7.21 14.51 16.96
C GLN A 161 -6.31 14.24 15.75
N LEU A 162 -6.17 12.96 15.38
CA LEU A 162 -5.48 12.54 14.17
C LEU A 162 -6.53 12.06 13.16
N ASN A 163 -6.78 12.87 12.13
CA ASN A 163 -7.73 12.58 11.07
C ASN A 163 -6.98 12.18 9.79
N LEU A 164 -7.01 10.90 9.45
CA LEU A 164 -6.40 10.32 8.26
C LEU A 164 -7.48 10.10 7.21
N ILE A 165 -7.67 11.09 6.33
CA ILE A 165 -8.76 11.11 5.36
C ILE A 165 -8.45 10.14 4.21
N LYS A 166 -9.22 9.04 4.15
CA LYS A 166 -9.09 7.97 3.14
C LYS A 166 -7.70 7.29 3.13
N CYS A 167 -6.97 7.31 4.24
CA CYS A 167 -5.67 6.67 4.32
C CYS A 167 -5.44 5.89 5.61
N ASN A 168 -4.39 5.07 5.60
CA ASN A 168 -4.07 4.14 6.66
C ASN A 168 -2.92 4.65 7.54
N LEU A 169 -2.92 4.20 8.80
CA LEU A 169 -1.80 4.31 9.71
C LEU A 169 -1.16 2.95 9.90
N TYR A 170 0.18 2.92 9.82
CA TYR A 170 0.96 1.71 10.08
C TYR A 170 2.04 1.96 11.14
N SER A 171 2.28 0.95 11.99
CA SER A 171 3.40 0.93 12.93
C SER A 171 4.10 -0.43 12.90
N ASN A 172 5.40 -0.41 12.64
CA ASN A 172 6.24 -1.61 12.56
C ASN A 172 6.74 -2.10 13.92
N SER A 173 6.45 -1.38 15.02
CA SER A 173 6.89 -1.81 16.34
C SER A 173 6.15 -3.05 16.80
N SER A 174 6.88 -4.04 17.26
CA SER A 174 6.36 -5.25 17.91
C SER A 174 6.02 -5.04 19.39
N ALA A 175 6.22 -3.85 19.94
CA ALA A 175 5.95 -3.54 21.32
C ALA A 175 4.46 -3.52 21.68
N SER A 176 4.18 -3.65 22.97
CA SER A 176 2.86 -3.46 23.53
C SER A 176 2.90 -2.29 24.54
N PRO A 177 2.37 -1.09 24.16
CA PRO A 177 1.75 -0.77 22.87
C PRO A 177 2.74 -0.35 21.79
N SER A 178 2.43 -0.64 20.54
CA SER A 178 3.03 -0.09 19.31
C SER A 178 2.41 1.26 18.96
N LEU A 179 1.10 1.36 19.09
CA LEU A 179 0.30 2.59 18.99
C LEU A 179 -0.36 2.89 20.31
N ASN A 180 -0.18 4.09 20.82
CA ASN A 180 -0.87 4.59 22.02
C ASN A 180 -1.82 5.74 21.65
N VAL A 181 -3.08 5.63 22.06
CA VAL A 181 -4.08 6.72 21.99
C VAL A 181 -4.61 6.94 23.41
N ALA A 182 -4.23 8.08 24.03
CA ALA A 182 -4.46 8.30 25.45
C ALA A 182 -5.09 9.68 25.75
N GLY A 183 -5.77 9.78 26.90
CA GLY A 183 -6.50 10.97 27.29
C GLY A 183 -7.80 11.11 26.52
N SER A 184 -8.11 12.31 26.05
CA SER A 184 -9.23 12.60 25.15
C SER A 184 -8.85 12.61 23.66
N ALA A 185 -7.68 12.03 23.34
CA ALA A 185 -7.21 11.91 21.95
C ALA A 185 -8.07 10.95 21.15
N SER A 186 -8.15 11.17 19.85
CA SER A 186 -8.86 10.29 18.92
C SER A 186 -8.10 10.12 17.59
N VAL A 187 -8.26 8.95 16.98
CA VAL A 187 -7.72 8.64 15.65
C VAL A 187 -8.87 8.22 14.75
N ALA A 188 -9.02 8.92 13.62
CA ALA A 188 -9.91 8.54 12.53
C ALA A 188 -9.07 8.14 11.31
N ALA A 189 -9.27 6.93 10.77
CA ALA A 189 -8.48 6.40 9.67
C ALA A 189 -9.32 5.49 8.76
N ASN A 190 -8.82 5.20 7.56
CA ASN A 190 -9.40 4.13 6.75
C ASN A 190 -9.07 2.76 7.36
N GLN A 191 -7.81 2.54 7.77
CA GLN A 191 -7.37 1.34 8.50
C GLN A 191 -6.21 1.71 9.44
N VAL A 192 -6.12 1.02 10.56
CA VAL A 192 -4.95 1.03 11.44
C VAL A 192 -4.34 -0.37 11.45
N GLY A 193 -3.05 -0.48 11.12
CA GLY A 193 -2.30 -1.73 11.12
C GLY A 193 -1.04 -1.62 11.98
N VAL A 194 -0.88 -2.48 12.96
CA VAL A 194 0.29 -2.49 13.84
C VAL A 194 0.87 -3.90 13.98
N VAL A 195 2.20 -3.99 14.06
CA VAL A 195 2.88 -5.27 14.29
C VAL A 195 2.68 -5.76 15.74
N GLY A 196 2.76 -4.86 16.70
CA GLY A 196 2.46 -5.15 18.10
C GLY A 196 1.00 -4.87 18.47
N ASP A 197 0.78 -4.28 19.65
CA ASP A 197 -0.54 -4.02 20.21
C ASP A 197 -0.92 -2.54 20.18
N VAL A 198 -2.20 -2.27 20.41
CA VAL A 198 -2.77 -0.93 20.49
C VAL A 198 -3.29 -0.67 21.91
N SER A 199 -2.91 0.47 22.49
CA SER A 199 -3.51 1.03 23.70
C SER A 199 -4.51 2.11 23.30
N GLY A 200 -5.71 2.13 23.92
CA GLY A 200 -6.74 3.11 23.62
C GLY A 200 -7.53 2.81 22.35
N ALA A 201 -7.72 1.55 21.98
CA ALA A 201 -8.44 1.13 20.78
C ALA A 201 -9.88 1.69 20.68
N SER A 202 -10.55 1.96 21.82
CA SER A 202 -11.89 2.57 21.87
C SER A 202 -11.93 4.01 21.34
N SER A 203 -10.79 4.69 21.28
CA SER A 203 -10.65 6.05 20.76
C SER A 203 -10.23 6.06 19.26
N ILE A 204 -10.25 4.89 18.61
CA ILE A 204 -9.91 4.73 17.20
C ILE A 204 -11.16 4.40 16.38
N THR A 205 -11.46 5.24 15.40
CA THR A 205 -12.49 4.99 14.39
C THR A 205 -11.81 4.64 13.06
N ALA A 206 -11.85 3.36 12.69
CA ALA A 206 -11.24 2.89 11.44
C ALA A 206 -12.28 2.17 10.57
N THR A 207 -12.50 2.65 9.34
CA THR A 207 -13.51 2.10 8.41
C THR A 207 -13.26 0.61 8.11
N ASN A 208 -11.99 0.22 7.91
CA ASN A 208 -11.56 -1.15 7.67
C ASN A 208 -10.94 -1.80 8.92
N GLY A 209 -11.24 -1.24 10.09
CA GLY A 209 -10.88 -1.77 11.40
C GLY A 209 -9.43 -1.55 11.81
N VAL A 210 -9.15 -1.98 13.05
CA VAL A 210 -7.82 -2.02 13.65
C VAL A 210 -7.28 -3.44 13.52
N LYS A 211 -6.12 -3.62 12.92
CA LYS A 211 -5.44 -4.91 12.75
C LYS A 211 -4.14 -4.90 13.54
N THR A 212 -4.01 -5.82 14.46
CA THR A 212 -2.79 -6.08 15.24
C THR A 212 -2.05 -7.29 14.67
N HIS A 213 -0.77 -7.44 15.03
CA HIS A 213 0.07 -8.58 14.62
C HIS A 213 0.15 -8.75 13.09
N ILE A 214 0.15 -7.62 12.37
CA ILE A 214 0.40 -7.63 10.92
C ILE A 214 1.89 -7.86 10.64
N THR A 215 2.22 -8.27 9.43
CA THR A 215 3.61 -8.26 8.97
C THR A 215 4.12 -6.82 8.88
N PRO A 216 5.41 -6.54 9.20
CA PRO A 216 5.97 -5.22 9.06
C PRO A 216 5.82 -4.67 7.63
N VAL A 217 5.45 -3.40 7.54
CA VAL A 217 5.34 -2.69 6.27
C VAL A 217 6.74 -2.28 5.80
N ALA A 218 7.09 -2.62 4.57
CA ALA A 218 8.38 -2.25 4.00
C ALA A 218 8.55 -0.72 3.94
N ASP A 219 9.79 -0.25 4.13
CA ASP A 219 10.14 1.15 3.93
C ASP A 219 10.04 1.49 2.44
N PRO A 220 9.09 2.37 2.02
CA PRO A 220 8.85 2.64 0.62
C PRO A 220 9.95 3.47 -0.06
N TYR A 221 10.87 4.03 0.73
CA TYR A 221 11.99 4.82 0.24
C TYR A 221 13.36 4.21 0.57
N ALA A 222 13.41 2.92 0.94
CA ALA A 222 14.64 2.23 1.30
C ALA A 222 15.77 2.37 0.26
N ASP A 223 15.42 2.38 -1.02
CA ASP A 223 16.37 2.45 -2.13
C ASP A 223 16.60 3.88 -2.65
N VAL A 224 15.90 4.88 -2.11
CA VAL A 224 16.06 6.27 -2.54
C VAL A 224 17.25 6.90 -1.85
N SER A 225 18.16 7.48 -2.63
CA SER A 225 19.26 8.28 -2.12
C SER A 225 19.29 9.64 -2.84
N PRO A 226 19.42 10.75 -2.12
CA PRO A 226 19.66 12.05 -2.74
C PRO A 226 20.95 12.03 -3.55
N PRO A 227 21.06 12.87 -4.60
CA PRO A 227 22.33 13.07 -5.29
C PRO A 227 23.47 13.50 -4.33
N ALA A 228 24.71 13.35 -4.78
CA ALA A 228 25.85 13.86 -4.03
C ALA A 228 25.68 15.38 -3.79
N ARG A 229 25.90 15.81 -2.55
CA ARG A 229 25.79 17.22 -2.17
C ARG A 229 26.85 18.07 -2.88
N PRO A 230 26.54 19.30 -3.29
CA PRO A 230 27.53 20.26 -3.78
C PRO A 230 28.42 20.79 -2.63
N SER A 231 29.34 21.66 -2.96
CA SER A 231 30.11 22.41 -1.95
C SER A 231 29.19 23.21 -1.03
N CYS A 232 29.44 23.15 0.26
CA CYS A 232 28.55 23.75 1.25
C CYS A 232 28.98 25.15 1.66
N SER A 233 28.02 26.02 1.92
CA SER A 233 28.19 27.34 2.48
C SER A 233 28.06 27.30 4.01
N ASN A 234 29.00 27.93 4.74
CA ASN A 234 28.95 28.09 6.20
C ASN A 234 28.12 29.30 6.65
N ALA A 235 27.58 30.09 5.72
CA ALA A 235 26.81 31.27 6.03
C ALA A 235 25.51 30.92 6.78
N LYS A 236 25.28 31.54 7.93
CA LYS A 236 24.00 31.56 8.61
C LYS A 236 23.04 32.44 7.84
N ILE A 237 21.85 31.94 7.61
CA ILE A 237 20.77 32.68 6.91
C ILE A 237 19.74 33.05 7.95
N THR A 238 19.52 34.36 8.15
CA THR A 238 18.50 34.87 9.05
C THR A 238 17.55 35.76 8.25
N VAL A 239 16.31 35.36 8.19
CA VAL A 239 15.24 36.08 7.49
C VAL A 239 14.40 36.82 8.52
N ASN A 240 14.40 38.14 8.44
CA ASN A 240 13.66 39.02 9.34
C ASN A 240 12.43 39.60 8.69
N ALA A 241 11.42 39.92 9.49
CA ALA A 241 10.21 40.60 9.04
C ALA A 241 10.56 42.03 8.59
N ASN A 242 10.56 42.22 7.28
CA ASN A 242 10.87 43.52 6.67
C ASN A 242 9.80 43.91 5.61
N GLY A 243 8.65 43.23 5.62
CA GLY A 243 7.56 43.44 4.64
C GLY A 243 7.90 42.93 3.22
N LYS A 244 9.04 42.23 3.04
CA LYS A 244 9.46 41.68 1.75
C LYS A 244 9.53 40.16 1.83
N THR A 245 9.29 39.50 0.71
CA THR A 245 9.58 38.07 0.54
C THR A 245 11.07 37.92 0.24
N ASN A 246 11.73 37.10 1.03
CA ASN A 246 13.12 36.73 0.79
C ASN A 246 13.14 35.43 0.02
N SER A 247 14.04 35.27 -0.94
CA SER A 247 14.20 34.03 -1.71
C SER A 247 15.51 33.36 -1.38
N LEU A 248 15.53 32.03 -1.39
CA LEU A 248 16.72 31.21 -1.20
C LEU A 248 16.85 30.23 -2.36
N ASP A 249 18.07 30.06 -2.86
CA ASP A 249 18.37 29.12 -3.94
C ASP A 249 18.74 27.73 -3.38
N PRO A 250 18.51 26.65 -4.16
CA PRO A 250 18.95 25.30 -3.78
C PRO A 250 20.47 25.21 -3.65
N GLY A 251 20.95 24.37 -2.75
CA GLY A 251 22.36 24.22 -2.48
C GLY A 251 22.67 23.47 -1.19
N CYS A 252 23.92 23.57 -0.70
CA CYS A 252 24.33 22.98 0.55
C CYS A 252 24.64 24.05 1.60
N TYR A 253 24.02 23.91 2.79
CA TYR A 253 24.09 24.85 3.89
C TYR A 253 24.62 24.14 5.15
N MET A 254 25.74 24.62 5.70
CA MET A 254 26.27 24.23 7.02
C MET A 254 25.91 25.26 8.10
N GLY A 255 25.51 26.46 7.70
CA GLY A 255 24.92 27.46 8.57
C GLY A 255 23.41 27.28 8.69
N SER A 256 22.87 27.42 9.90
CA SER A 256 21.43 27.28 10.13
C SER A 256 20.63 28.35 9.39
N ILE A 257 19.44 27.95 8.94
CA ILE A 257 18.44 28.80 8.28
C ILE A 257 17.38 29.15 9.33
N THR A 258 17.26 30.43 9.68
CA THR A 258 16.30 30.91 10.65
C THR A 258 15.33 31.88 10.00
N VAL A 259 14.03 31.61 10.08
CA VAL A 259 12.95 32.47 9.60
C VAL A 259 12.23 33.01 10.84
N ASN A 260 12.48 34.29 11.15
CA ASN A 260 11.91 34.96 12.33
C ASN A 260 10.41 35.24 12.18
N ALA A 261 9.74 35.48 13.30
CA ALA A 261 8.31 35.76 13.33
C ALA A 261 7.93 36.91 12.38
N GLY A 262 6.88 36.70 11.59
CA GLY A 262 6.41 37.64 10.57
C GLY A 262 7.27 37.74 9.31
N ALA A 263 8.36 36.98 9.22
CA ALA A 263 9.19 36.93 8.02
C ALA A 263 8.62 35.95 6.99
N VAL A 264 8.92 36.21 5.70
CA VAL A 264 8.52 35.37 4.57
C VAL A 264 9.76 34.88 3.82
N LEU A 265 9.90 33.56 3.72
CA LEU A 265 10.95 32.90 2.94
C LEU A 265 10.33 32.08 1.82
N ASN A 266 10.75 32.32 0.59
CA ASN A 266 10.42 31.50 -0.57
C ASN A 266 11.65 30.65 -0.97
N LEU A 267 11.46 29.34 -1.07
CA LEU A 267 12.48 28.42 -1.56
C LEU A 267 12.29 28.21 -3.07
N ASN A 268 13.33 28.52 -3.84
CA ASN A 268 13.34 28.24 -5.27
C ASN A 268 13.37 26.71 -5.52
N PRO A 269 12.83 26.20 -6.63
CA PRO A 269 12.80 24.77 -6.93
C PRO A 269 14.18 24.12 -6.88
N GLY A 270 14.32 22.97 -6.19
CA GLY A 270 15.55 22.20 -6.13
C GLY A 270 15.80 21.53 -4.78
N ILE A 271 17.04 21.07 -4.59
CA ILE A 271 17.44 20.30 -3.39
C ILE A 271 18.27 21.19 -2.47
N TYR A 272 17.89 21.23 -1.19
CA TYR A 272 18.54 21.97 -0.13
C TYR A 272 19.16 20.99 0.86
N TYR A 273 20.48 20.93 0.92
CA TYR A 273 21.20 20.11 1.90
C TYR A 273 21.44 20.94 3.16
N LEU A 274 20.92 20.49 4.29
CA LEU A 274 21.21 21.02 5.61
C LEU A 274 22.19 20.07 6.29
N ASP A 275 23.48 20.37 6.14
CA ASP A 275 24.60 19.54 6.60
C ASP A 275 25.05 20.02 7.98
N GLY A 276 24.61 19.33 9.03
CA GLY A 276 24.79 19.79 10.41
C GLY A 276 23.98 21.06 10.74
N ALA A 277 23.16 21.54 9.84
CA ALA A 277 22.45 22.81 9.93
C ALA A 277 20.97 22.61 10.29
N SER A 278 20.40 23.48 11.10
CA SER A 278 18.99 23.46 11.47
C SER A 278 18.17 24.41 10.62
N LEU A 279 16.98 23.98 10.21
CA LEU A 279 15.93 24.87 9.72
C LEU A 279 15.02 25.25 10.89
N SER A 280 14.97 26.53 11.25
CA SER A 280 14.10 27.05 12.30
C SER A 280 13.13 28.05 11.72
N VAL A 281 11.84 27.75 11.80
CA VAL A 281 10.75 28.64 11.37
C VAL A 281 9.96 29.05 12.60
N ALA A 282 10.05 30.33 12.97
CA ALA A 282 9.36 30.85 14.14
C ALA A 282 7.84 30.88 13.94
N GLY A 283 7.09 30.97 15.04
CA GLY A 283 5.64 31.16 14.98
C GLY A 283 5.28 32.44 14.19
N ASN A 284 4.18 32.39 13.43
CA ASN A 284 3.72 33.45 12.52
C ASN A 284 4.71 33.80 11.37
N ALA A 285 5.77 32.99 11.16
CA ALA A 285 6.59 33.07 9.96
C ALA A 285 5.96 32.30 8.81
N THR A 286 6.36 32.63 7.58
CA THR A 286 5.89 31.93 6.37
C THR A 286 7.07 31.36 5.61
N ILE A 287 6.98 30.07 5.25
CA ILE A 287 7.91 29.42 4.32
C ILE A 287 7.12 28.75 3.20
N THR A 288 7.49 29.05 1.95
CA THR A 288 6.85 28.52 0.76
C THR A 288 7.88 27.96 -0.22
N GLY A 289 7.45 27.06 -1.10
CA GLY A 289 8.31 26.54 -2.17
C GLY A 289 7.67 25.37 -2.92
N SER A 290 7.83 25.35 -4.23
CA SER A 290 7.33 24.28 -5.08
C SER A 290 8.48 23.54 -5.76
N GLY A 291 8.40 22.21 -5.83
CA GLY A 291 9.49 21.39 -6.37
C GLY A 291 10.72 21.36 -5.48
N VAL A 292 10.55 21.40 -4.15
CA VAL A 292 11.60 21.51 -3.15
C VAL A 292 11.79 20.20 -2.42
N THR A 293 13.06 19.79 -2.23
CA THR A 293 13.44 18.74 -1.28
C THR A 293 14.43 19.28 -0.25
N LEU A 294 14.06 19.20 1.03
CA LEU A 294 14.93 19.51 2.16
C LEU A 294 15.63 18.22 2.61
N VAL A 295 16.95 18.13 2.44
CA VAL A 295 17.78 16.99 2.82
C VAL A 295 18.52 17.32 4.11
N PHE A 296 18.20 16.63 5.20
CA PHE A 296 18.86 16.76 6.50
C PHE A 296 19.95 15.70 6.60
N THR A 297 21.18 16.12 6.62
CA THR A 297 22.37 15.28 6.69
C THR A 297 23.39 15.85 7.67
N GLY A 298 24.51 15.18 7.84
CA GLY A 298 25.56 15.62 8.76
C GLY A 298 26.61 14.55 8.97
N SER A 299 27.42 14.74 10.00
CA SER A 299 28.45 13.79 10.43
C SER A 299 28.81 13.96 11.90
N GLY A 300 29.30 12.91 12.53
CA GLY A 300 29.69 12.95 13.95
C GLY A 300 28.50 13.24 14.85
N SER A 301 28.57 14.35 15.59
CA SER A 301 27.52 14.86 16.48
C SER A 301 26.56 15.84 15.80
N ASP A 302 26.96 16.37 14.63
CA ASP A 302 26.26 17.48 13.98
C ASP A 302 25.39 17.00 12.82
N TRP A 303 24.08 16.98 13.07
CA TRP A 303 23.07 16.53 12.11
C TRP A 303 22.03 17.62 11.86
N GLY A 304 21.65 17.73 10.61
CA GLY A 304 20.60 18.67 10.21
C GLY A 304 19.25 18.30 10.83
N THR A 305 18.51 19.30 11.32
CA THR A 305 17.20 19.14 11.94
C THR A 305 16.23 20.22 11.49
N ALA A 306 14.94 20.06 11.77
CA ALA A 306 13.93 21.08 11.54
C ALA A 306 13.08 21.34 12.77
N SER A 307 12.77 22.62 13.01
CA SER A 307 11.82 23.06 14.01
C SER A 307 10.89 24.13 13.42
N ILE A 308 9.58 23.83 13.41
CA ILE A 308 8.54 24.74 12.93
C ILE A 308 7.63 25.06 14.10
N GLY A 309 7.59 26.34 14.45
CA GLY A 309 6.82 26.86 15.58
C GLY A 309 5.33 26.96 15.30
N SER A 310 4.53 27.06 16.37
CA SER A 310 3.08 27.19 16.31
C SER A 310 2.65 28.40 15.49
N ASN A 311 1.58 28.27 14.71
CA ASN A 311 1.04 29.28 13.80
C ASN A 311 1.98 29.71 12.64
N ALA A 312 3.10 28.98 12.41
CA ALA A 312 3.87 29.16 11.19
C ALA A 312 3.05 28.70 9.96
N THR A 313 3.14 29.46 8.88
CA THR A 313 2.56 29.05 7.59
C THR A 313 3.63 28.30 6.78
N VAL A 314 3.36 27.05 6.45
CA VAL A 314 4.23 26.22 5.62
C VAL A 314 3.47 25.77 4.41
N ASP A 315 3.98 26.05 3.21
CA ASP A 315 3.46 25.53 1.96
C ASP A 315 4.62 25.09 1.07
N LEU A 316 5.02 23.83 1.26
CA LEU A 316 6.13 23.20 0.56
C LEU A 316 5.66 21.99 -0.21
N THR A 317 6.02 21.90 -1.50
CA THR A 317 5.72 20.73 -2.33
C THR A 317 6.99 20.10 -2.87
N GLY A 318 7.06 18.76 -2.84
CA GLY A 318 8.16 17.99 -3.41
C GLY A 318 8.20 18.03 -4.93
N PRO A 319 9.33 17.65 -5.55
CA PRO A 319 9.47 17.60 -7.00
C PRO A 319 8.63 16.46 -7.60
N THR A 320 8.14 16.65 -8.83
CA THR A 320 7.38 15.64 -9.58
C THR A 320 8.25 14.72 -10.43
N SER A 321 9.55 14.98 -10.48
CA SER A 321 10.55 14.20 -11.24
C SER A 321 11.92 14.24 -10.55
N GLY A 322 12.85 13.44 -11.03
CA GLY A 322 14.20 13.37 -10.49
C GLY A 322 14.36 12.41 -9.32
N PRO A 323 15.57 12.35 -8.72
CA PRO A 323 15.94 11.34 -7.72
C PRO A 323 15.19 11.47 -6.39
N THR A 324 14.67 12.66 -6.07
CA THR A 324 13.87 12.92 -4.86
C THR A 324 12.39 13.13 -5.17
N LYS A 325 11.90 12.58 -6.30
CA LYS A 325 10.52 12.70 -6.74
C LYS A 325 9.54 12.37 -5.59
N GLY A 326 8.61 13.28 -5.34
CA GLY A 326 7.56 13.13 -4.35
C GLY A 326 8.02 13.28 -2.89
N ILE A 327 9.30 13.64 -2.64
CA ILE A 327 9.84 13.80 -1.29
C ILE A 327 10.07 15.28 -1.00
N VAL A 328 9.38 15.82 0.00
CA VAL A 328 9.55 17.22 0.44
C VAL A 328 10.60 17.34 1.54
N MET A 329 10.71 16.36 2.41
CA MET A 329 11.76 16.29 3.45
C MET A 329 12.39 14.90 3.44
N TYR A 330 13.71 14.85 3.49
CA TYR A 330 14.51 13.62 3.52
C TYR A 330 15.52 13.68 4.67
N GLY A 331 15.45 12.73 5.59
CA GLY A 331 16.46 12.51 6.63
C GLY A 331 17.46 11.45 6.23
N ASP A 332 18.74 11.75 6.41
CA ASP A 332 19.81 10.81 6.13
C ASP A 332 19.68 9.54 7.00
N ARG A 333 19.82 8.36 6.38
CA ARG A 333 19.73 7.07 7.09
C ARG A 333 20.89 6.81 8.04
N ASN A 334 22.01 7.55 7.91
CA ASN A 334 23.15 7.50 8.82
C ASN A 334 22.96 8.38 10.06
N MET A 335 21.88 9.16 10.11
CA MET A 335 21.51 9.98 11.26
C MET A 335 21.33 9.09 12.50
N PRO A 336 21.77 9.53 13.69
CA PRO A 336 21.49 8.80 14.93
C PRO A 336 19.99 8.56 15.13
N ALA A 337 19.63 7.33 15.52
CA ALA A 337 18.25 7.04 15.87
C ALA A 337 17.77 7.95 17.00
N GLY A 338 16.52 8.41 16.91
CA GLY A 338 15.94 9.30 17.90
C GLY A 338 16.29 10.79 17.71
N THR A 339 16.91 11.19 16.60
CA THR A 339 17.09 12.62 16.29
C THR A 339 15.74 13.34 16.22
N ASN A 340 15.61 14.44 16.96
CA ASN A 340 14.33 15.12 17.13
C ASN A 340 14.01 16.09 15.98
N PHE A 341 12.81 15.97 15.44
CA PHE A 341 12.20 16.92 14.51
C PHE A 341 10.89 17.42 15.07
N ASN A 342 10.67 18.72 15.07
CA ASN A 342 9.47 19.37 15.56
C ASN A 342 8.77 20.12 14.44
N LEU A 343 7.70 19.55 13.90
CA LEU A 343 6.89 20.16 12.85
C LEU A 343 5.49 20.46 13.44
N THR A 344 5.43 21.48 14.29
CA THR A 344 4.21 21.81 15.07
C THR A 344 3.56 23.12 14.64
N GLY A 345 3.65 23.44 13.34
CA GLY A 345 3.10 24.68 12.74
C GLY A 345 1.58 24.85 12.81
N GLY A 346 0.83 23.78 13.08
CA GLY A 346 -0.63 23.83 13.20
C GLY A 346 -1.35 23.74 11.85
N SER A 347 -2.57 24.27 11.76
CA SER A 347 -3.48 24.07 10.61
C SER A 347 -3.03 24.72 9.29
N THR A 348 -2.04 25.61 9.33
CA THR A 348 -1.48 26.29 8.14
C THR A 348 -0.25 25.54 7.57
N GLN A 349 0.02 24.33 8.05
CA GLN A 349 1.15 23.53 7.64
C GLN A 349 0.72 22.57 6.51
N ASN A 350 1.22 22.81 5.30
CA ASN A 350 0.99 21.99 4.11
C ASN A 350 2.32 21.46 3.57
N PHE A 351 2.48 20.15 3.60
CA PHE A 351 3.60 19.44 2.96
C PHE A 351 3.05 18.59 1.81
N GLY A 352 3.22 19.07 0.59
CA GLY A 352 2.85 18.33 -0.60
C GLY A 352 3.91 17.30 -0.96
N GLY A 353 3.81 16.09 -0.40
CA GLY A 353 4.77 15.01 -0.64
C GLY A 353 5.05 14.17 0.60
N ALA A 354 6.15 13.43 0.55
CA ALA A 354 6.59 12.60 1.65
C ALA A 354 7.55 13.36 2.58
N ILE A 355 7.27 13.30 3.87
CA ILE A 355 8.20 13.58 4.95
C ILE A 355 8.84 12.25 5.32
N TYR A 356 10.05 12.00 4.82
CA TYR A 356 10.80 10.76 5.03
C TYR A 356 11.99 11.00 5.97
N LEU A 357 11.82 10.63 7.22
CA LEU A 357 12.78 10.85 8.31
C LEU A 357 13.03 9.54 9.07
N PRO A 358 13.67 8.52 8.45
CA PRO A 358 13.66 7.14 8.93
C PRO A 358 14.38 6.88 10.25
N LYS A 359 15.13 7.86 10.76
CA LYS A 359 15.85 7.80 12.04
C LYS A 359 15.35 8.83 13.06
N ALA A 360 14.32 9.58 12.73
CA ALA A 360 13.88 10.69 13.56
C ALA A 360 12.73 10.32 14.50
N ASN A 361 12.77 10.94 15.70
CA ASN A 361 11.58 11.13 16.51
C ASN A 361 10.87 12.38 15.99
N LEU A 362 9.77 12.20 15.30
CA LEU A 362 9.02 13.28 14.69
C LEU A 362 7.81 13.67 15.55
N SER A 363 7.80 14.91 16.04
CA SER A 363 6.59 15.56 16.56
C SER A 363 5.91 16.33 15.46
N PHE A 364 4.63 16.02 15.22
CA PHE A 364 3.86 16.62 14.13
C PHE A 364 2.52 17.15 14.63
N SER A 365 2.12 18.35 14.17
CA SER A 365 0.77 18.85 14.34
C SER A 365 0.34 19.69 13.14
N GLY A 366 -0.91 19.56 12.72
CA GLY A 366 -1.48 20.37 11.64
C GLY A 366 -1.75 19.56 10.38
N GLY A 367 -1.58 20.19 9.22
CA GLY A 367 -2.06 19.71 7.94
C GLY A 367 -3.45 20.23 7.62
N ASN A 368 -3.71 20.54 6.35
CA ASN A 368 -4.96 21.20 5.96
C ASN A 368 -6.07 20.24 5.53
N GLY A 369 -5.77 18.95 5.35
CA GLY A 369 -6.77 17.91 5.03
C GLY A 369 -7.68 18.20 3.83
N THR A 370 -7.27 19.08 2.91
CA THR A 370 -8.06 19.38 1.71
C THR A 370 -8.01 18.24 0.70
N SER A 371 -9.00 18.13 -0.16
CA SER A 371 -9.09 17.07 -1.17
C SER A 371 -7.91 17.05 -2.16
N THR A 372 -7.12 18.11 -2.22
CA THR A 372 -5.93 18.25 -3.08
C THR A 372 -4.61 18.03 -2.32
N SER A 373 -4.64 17.90 -0.98
CA SER A 373 -3.43 17.73 -0.20
C SER A 373 -2.87 16.31 -0.33
N CYS A 374 -1.56 16.23 -0.28
CA CYS A 374 -0.82 14.97 -0.26
C CYS A 374 0.27 15.09 0.80
N THR A 375 0.06 14.54 1.99
CA THR A 375 1.10 14.46 3.00
C THR A 375 1.26 13.03 3.45
N LYS A 376 2.43 12.44 3.21
CA LYS A 376 2.84 11.13 3.75
C LYS A 376 3.93 11.33 4.78
N ILE A 377 3.81 10.65 5.91
CA ILE A 377 4.77 10.74 7.00
C ILE A 377 5.39 9.38 7.26
N ILE A 378 6.69 9.27 7.07
CA ILE A 378 7.48 8.08 7.36
C ILE A 378 8.61 8.51 8.31
N ALA A 379 8.61 7.99 9.54
CA ALA A 379 9.63 8.32 10.53
C ALA A 379 9.98 7.11 11.41
N ASP A 380 11.03 7.22 12.21
CA ASP A 380 11.38 6.17 13.19
C ASP A 380 10.24 6.04 14.22
N THR A 381 9.96 7.12 14.96
CA THR A 381 8.81 7.23 15.84
C THR A 381 8.02 8.51 15.57
N LEU A 382 6.76 8.52 15.96
CA LEU A 382 5.81 9.59 15.66
C LEU A 382 5.04 10.01 16.92
N THR A 383 5.00 11.30 17.18
CA THR A 383 4.13 11.90 18.20
C THR A 383 3.25 12.95 17.52
N PHE A 384 1.94 12.74 17.58
CA PHE A 384 0.98 13.74 17.12
C PHE A 384 0.54 14.62 18.28
N SER A 385 0.72 15.93 18.11
CA SER A 385 0.34 16.96 19.07
C SER A 385 -0.60 17.97 18.41
N GLY A 386 -1.74 18.27 19.04
CA GLY A 386 -2.78 19.10 18.41
C GLY A 386 -3.60 18.34 17.37
N THR A 387 -4.49 19.03 16.66
CA THR A 387 -5.29 18.43 15.59
C THR A 387 -4.46 18.31 14.34
N SER A 388 -4.38 17.07 13.82
CA SER A 388 -3.64 16.74 12.59
C SER A 388 -4.58 16.15 11.55
N ASN A 389 -4.64 16.77 10.37
CA ASN A 389 -5.45 16.33 9.23
C ASN A 389 -4.54 15.97 8.07
N LEU A 390 -4.47 14.69 7.73
CA LEU A 390 -3.65 14.19 6.63
C LEU A 390 -4.54 13.57 5.56
N GLN A 391 -4.20 13.80 4.30
CA GLN A 391 -4.90 13.22 3.16
C GLN A 391 -3.90 12.77 2.10
N VAL A 392 -4.22 11.70 1.37
CA VAL A 392 -3.37 11.15 0.31
C VAL A 392 -4.04 11.32 -1.04
N ASN A 393 -3.93 12.50 -1.62
CA ASN A 393 -4.15 12.69 -3.05
C ASN A 393 -2.80 12.96 -3.72
N CYS A 394 -1.96 11.92 -3.79
CA CYS A 394 -0.55 12.04 -4.17
C CYS A 394 -0.26 11.66 -5.63
N THR A 395 -1.28 11.41 -6.43
CA THR A 395 -1.12 10.92 -7.81
C THR A 395 -0.24 11.82 -8.67
N ALA A 396 -0.43 13.14 -8.53
CA ALA A 396 0.35 14.12 -9.31
C ALA A 396 1.81 14.26 -8.86
N LEU A 397 2.13 13.95 -7.59
CA LEU A 397 3.47 14.10 -7.02
C LEU A 397 4.32 12.81 -7.18
N GLY A 398 3.67 11.67 -7.43
CA GLY A 398 4.39 10.39 -7.61
C GLY A 398 5.13 9.92 -6.37
N THR A 399 4.57 10.14 -5.17
CA THR A 399 5.09 9.61 -3.92
C THR A 399 4.99 8.09 -3.89
N ALA A 400 5.96 7.41 -3.26
CA ALA A 400 5.90 5.96 -3.06
C ALA A 400 4.67 5.55 -2.23
N THR A 401 4.15 4.36 -2.47
CA THR A 401 3.00 3.80 -1.74
C THR A 401 3.45 3.24 -0.38
N ILE A 402 2.66 3.48 0.68
CA ILE A 402 2.86 2.91 2.00
C ILE A 402 1.81 1.83 2.23
N GLY A 403 2.23 0.64 2.67
CA GLY A 403 1.34 -0.46 3.00
C GLY A 403 1.62 -1.72 2.20
N SER A 404 1.06 -2.86 2.63
CA SER A 404 1.21 -4.10 1.89
C SER A 404 0.45 -3.99 0.57
N GLN A 405 1.15 -4.28 -0.49
CA GLN A 405 0.59 -4.36 -1.83
C GLN A 405 -0.09 -5.72 -2.07
N THR A 406 -0.77 -6.26 -1.05
CA THR A 406 -1.53 -7.50 -1.22
C THR A 406 -2.74 -7.19 -2.09
N ALA A 407 -2.74 -7.75 -3.27
CA ALA A 407 -3.90 -7.70 -4.13
C ALA A 407 -5.09 -8.42 -3.47
N GLN A 408 -6.30 -7.92 -3.71
CA GLN A 408 -7.53 -8.48 -3.20
C GLN A 408 -8.36 -9.07 -4.35
N LEU A 409 -8.83 -10.30 -4.17
CA LEU A 409 -9.84 -10.87 -5.05
C LEU A 409 -11.16 -10.11 -4.89
N VAL A 410 -11.78 -9.77 -6.01
CA VAL A 410 -13.04 -9.01 -6.07
C VAL A 410 -14.13 -9.71 -6.86
N GLU A 411 -13.76 -10.71 -7.68
CA GLU A 411 -14.64 -11.62 -8.40
C GLU A 411 -13.99 -12.99 -8.56
#